data_85f31556915ed59bfb0d066ebbed8a78
#
_entry.id   85f31556915ed59bfb0d066ebbed8a78
#
_cell.length_a   1.000
_cell.length_b   1.000
_cell.length_c   1.000
_cell.angle_alpha   90.00
_cell.angle_beta   90.00
_cell.angle_gamma   90.00
#
_symmetry.space_group_name_H-M   'P 1'
#
loop_
_entity.id
_entity.type
_entity.pdbx_description
1 polymer ?
#
loop_
_entity_poly.entity_id
_entity_poly.type
_entity_poly.pdbx_seq_one_letter_code
_entity_poly.pdbx_strand_id
1 'polypeptide(L)'
;VRVVVLTDEDVNALSDTVTSQGIFAVCRQVTRRELPDEAVRLAVICAQVRDPGNAGTVIRCADAFGADCVILTRGSVDPHNPKTVRSSVGSIFHLPVVVGVELADAVEWAHQHQMSVLAADGGGHSLDVVARSGCLKRPIAWLMGNEAWGLPEADRALADEIVGVPMWGAAESLNLSTAAAVVLYATASEQRA
;
A
#
# COMPACT_ATOMS: atom_id res chain seq x y z
N VAL A 1 -13.30 -17.85 -21.68
CA VAL A 1 -14.08 -16.75 -21.08
C VAL A 1 -15.52 -16.89 -21.57
N ARG A 2 -16.51 -16.84 -20.67
CA ARG A 2 -17.94 -16.79 -21.02
C ARG A 2 -18.35 -15.32 -21.07
N VAL A 3 -18.91 -14.88 -22.19
CA VAL A 3 -19.44 -13.52 -22.36
C VAL A 3 -20.97 -13.59 -22.29
N VAL A 4 -21.58 -12.66 -21.55
CA VAL A 4 -23.02 -12.50 -21.43
C VAL A 4 -23.35 -11.06 -21.79
N VAL A 5 -24.33 -10.85 -22.65
CA VAL A 5 -24.83 -9.52 -22.98
C VAL A 5 -25.87 -9.14 -21.92
N LEU A 6 -25.70 -7.94 -21.35
CA LEU A 6 -26.57 -7.38 -20.32
C LEU A 6 -27.54 -6.35 -20.93
N THR A 7 -28.70 -6.20 -20.32
CA THR A 7 -29.60 -5.07 -20.58
C THR A 7 -29.16 -3.83 -19.81
N ASP A 8 -29.65 -2.64 -20.16
CA ASP A 8 -29.39 -1.41 -19.41
C ASP A 8 -29.89 -1.50 -17.97
N GLU A 9 -30.96 -2.26 -17.71
CA GLU A 9 -31.48 -2.52 -16.37
C GLU A 9 -30.48 -3.35 -15.55
N ASP A 10 -29.90 -4.42 -16.13
CA ASP A 10 -28.88 -5.25 -15.50
C ASP A 10 -27.61 -4.43 -15.21
N VAL A 11 -27.18 -3.59 -16.16
CA VAL A 11 -26.01 -2.69 -16.00
C VAL A 11 -26.22 -1.73 -14.83
N ASN A 12 -27.41 -1.12 -14.73
CA ASN A 12 -27.74 -0.21 -13.64
C ASN A 12 -27.83 -0.92 -12.29
N ALA A 13 -28.35 -2.17 -12.27
CA ALA A 13 -28.44 -2.96 -11.04
C ALA A 13 -27.08 -3.45 -10.52
N LEU A 14 -26.13 -3.72 -11.42
CA LEU A 14 -24.78 -4.20 -11.08
C LEU A 14 -23.81 -3.05 -10.78
N SER A 15 -24.08 -1.85 -11.28
CA SER A 15 -23.19 -0.70 -11.13
C SER A 15 -23.36 -0.02 -9.78
N ASP A 16 -22.26 0.24 -9.10
CA ASP A 16 -22.17 1.10 -7.92
C ASP A 16 -21.71 2.53 -8.26
N THR A 17 -21.68 2.89 -9.56
CA THR A 17 -21.28 4.21 -10.07
C THR A 17 -22.41 4.85 -10.86
N VAL A 18 -22.48 6.18 -10.81
CA VAL A 18 -23.50 6.97 -11.55
C VAL A 18 -23.39 6.77 -13.06
N THR A 19 -22.15 6.59 -13.57
CA THR A 19 -21.89 6.34 -14.98
C THR A 19 -21.04 5.08 -15.12
N SER A 20 -21.67 3.99 -15.50
CA SER A 20 -21.00 2.72 -15.77
C SER A 20 -20.41 2.72 -17.18
N GLN A 21 -19.27 2.02 -17.36
CA GLN A 21 -18.75 1.70 -18.70
C GLN A 21 -19.49 0.53 -19.37
N GLY A 22 -20.45 -0.09 -18.68
CA GLY A 22 -21.24 -1.20 -19.21
C GLY A 22 -20.49 -2.52 -19.34
N ILE A 23 -19.30 -2.64 -18.76
CA ILE A 23 -18.49 -3.86 -18.76
C ILE A 23 -18.27 -4.31 -17.33
N PHE A 24 -18.64 -5.54 -17.03
CA PHE A 24 -18.44 -6.18 -15.73
C PHE A 24 -17.70 -7.50 -15.91
N ALA A 25 -16.85 -7.83 -14.96
CA ALA A 25 -16.15 -9.10 -14.95
C ALA A 25 -16.28 -9.78 -13.58
N VAL A 26 -16.56 -11.07 -13.60
CA VAL A 26 -16.45 -11.93 -12.43
C VAL A 26 -15.12 -12.66 -12.53
N CYS A 27 -14.24 -12.42 -11.56
CA CYS A 27 -12.92 -13.07 -11.51
C CYS A 27 -12.70 -13.74 -10.15
N ARG A 28 -11.68 -14.60 -10.08
CA ARG A 28 -11.21 -15.12 -8.78
C ARG A 28 -10.60 -14.01 -7.97
N GLN A 29 -10.68 -14.12 -6.64
CA GLN A 29 -9.94 -13.23 -5.76
C GLN A 29 -8.43 -13.37 -6.01
N VAL A 30 -7.75 -12.23 -6.08
CA VAL A 30 -6.31 -12.15 -6.43
C VAL A 30 -5.43 -11.96 -5.20
N THR A 31 -6.03 -11.72 -4.04
CA THR A 31 -5.30 -11.55 -2.78
C THR A 31 -4.80 -12.86 -2.21
N ARG A 32 -3.75 -12.79 -1.40
CA ARG A 32 -3.14 -13.91 -0.70
C ARG A 32 -3.27 -13.73 0.81
N ARG A 33 -3.15 -14.81 1.57
CA ARG A 33 -3.04 -14.77 3.03
C ARG A 33 -1.62 -15.06 3.50
N GLU A 34 -0.85 -15.69 2.65
CA GLU A 34 0.54 -16.05 2.88
C GLU A 34 1.44 -14.90 2.44
N LEU A 35 2.42 -14.58 3.27
CA LEU A 35 3.50 -13.65 2.94
C LEU A 35 4.41 -14.27 1.87
N PRO A 36 5.00 -13.48 0.96
CA PRO A 36 5.90 -14.00 -0.07
C PRO A 36 7.15 -14.66 0.52
N ASP A 37 7.56 -15.80 -0.06
CA ASP A 37 8.83 -16.46 0.27
C ASP A 37 9.98 -16.02 -0.66
N GLU A 38 9.64 -15.36 -1.78
CA GLU A 38 10.61 -14.88 -2.75
C GLU A 38 11.38 -13.66 -2.20
N ALA A 39 12.53 -13.37 -2.79
CA ALA A 39 13.31 -12.19 -2.43
C ALA A 39 12.52 -10.90 -2.72
N VAL A 40 12.36 -10.07 -1.71
CA VAL A 40 11.63 -8.81 -1.76
C VAL A 40 12.60 -7.66 -1.50
N ARG A 41 12.54 -6.62 -2.31
CA ARG A 41 13.35 -5.41 -2.15
C ARG A 41 12.56 -4.20 -1.67
N LEU A 42 11.30 -4.12 -2.05
CA LEU A 42 10.41 -3.02 -1.67
C LEU A 42 9.03 -3.57 -1.35
N ALA A 43 8.58 -3.37 -0.13
CA ALA A 43 7.25 -3.73 0.33
C ALA A 43 6.53 -2.56 0.98
N VAL A 44 5.21 -2.62 1.03
CA VAL A 44 4.37 -1.68 1.78
C VAL A 44 3.52 -2.45 2.77
N ILE A 45 3.64 -2.11 4.05
CA ILE A 45 2.82 -2.65 5.15
C ILE A 45 1.83 -1.56 5.57
N CYS A 46 0.55 -1.78 5.32
CA CYS A 46 -0.53 -0.88 5.68
C CYS A 46 -1.15 -1.32 7.01
N ALA A 47 -0.85 -0.61 8.09
CA ALA A 47 -1.37 -0.89 9.43
C ALA A 47 -2.80 -0.35 9.56
N GLN A 48 -3.79 -1.24 9.46
CA GLN A 48 -5.21 -0.95 9.63
C GLN A 48 -5.73 0.22 8.76
N VAL A 49 -5.29 0.30 7.50
CA VAL A 49 -5.81 1.29 6.54
C VAL A 49 -7.27 1.00 6.24
N ARG A 50 -8.17 1.97 6.50
CA ARG A 50 -9.63 1.77 6.43
C ARG A 50 -10.31 2.45 5.27
N ASP A 51 -9.74 3.54 4.71
CA ASP A 51 -10.31 4.16 3.52
C ASP A 51 -9.99 3.34 2.26
N PRO A 52 -11.02 2.84 1.55
CA PRO A 52 -10.82 2.04 0.35
C PRO A 52 -10.16 2.81 -0.80
N GLY A 53 -10.30 4.14 -0.83
CA GLY A 53 -9.64 5.00 -1.82
C GLY A 53 -8.15 5.06 -1.58
N ASN A 54 -7.73 5.24 -0.32
CA ASN A 54 -6.32 5.22 0.05
C ASN A 54 -5.69 3.85 -0.18
N ALA A 55 -6.35 2.77 0.25
CA ALA A 55 -5.84 1.41 0.04
C ALA A 55 -5.57 1.13 -1.45
N GLY A 56 -6.54 1.42 -2.32
CA GLY A 56 -6.36 1.22 -3.76
C GLY A 56 -5.29 2.14 -4.36
N THR A 57 -5.19 3.39 -3.89
CA THR A 57 -4.15 4.32 -4.36
C THR A 57 -2.76 3.87 -3.90
N VAL A 58 -2.62 3.33 -2.68
CA VAL A 58 -1.34 2.75 -2.21
C VAL A 58 -0.96 1.56 -3.08
N ILE A 59 -1.88 0.64 -3.38
CA ILE A 59 -1.63 -0.49 -4.29
C ILE A 59 -1.15 0.01 -5.67
N ARG A 60 -1.79 1.07 -6.19
CA ARG A 60 -1.40 1.68 -7.46
C ARG A 60 0.00 2.31 -7.40
N CYS A 61 0.33 3.02 -6.32
CA CYS A 61 1.67 3.61 -6.15
C CYS A 61 2.73 2.51 -6.00
N ALA A 62 2.43 1.46 -5.26
CA ALA A 62 3.32 0.30 -5.09
C ALA A 62 3.66 -0.34 -6.45
N ASP A 63 2.64 -0.61 -7.27
CA ASP A 63 2.81 -1.14 -8.63
C ASP A 63 3.63 -0.17 -9.50
N ALA A 64 3.26 1.12 -9.53
CA ALA A 64 3.91 2.13 -10.36
C ALA A 64 5.41 2.29 -10.03
N PHE A 65 5.80 2.16 -8.77
CA PHE A 65 7.19 2.29 -8.32
C PHE A 65 7.90 0.94 -8.18
N GLY A 66 7.24 -0.16 -8.56
CA GLY A 66 7.79 -1.51 -8.63
C GLY A 66 8.09 -2.09 -7.26
N ALA A 67 7.20 -1.89 -6.31
CA ALA A 67 7.20 -2.68 -5.09
C ALA A 67 6.82 -4.13 -5.40
N ASP A 68 7.37 -5.05 -4.62
CA ASP A 68 7.19 -6.48 -4.81
C ASP A 68 5.86 -6.98 -4.20
N CYS A 69 5.36 -6.32 -3.15
CA CYS A 69 4.08 -6.64 -2.53
C CYS A 69 3.49 -5.48 -1.71
N VAL A 70 2.19 -5.57 -1.46
CA VAL A 70 1.46 -4.76 -0.48
C VAL A 70 0.82 -5.67 0.55
N ILE A 71 1.00 -5.36 1.83
CA ILE A 71 0.42 -6.09 2.96
C ILE A 71 -0.63 -5.20 3.62
N LEU A 72 -1.89 -5.60 3.56
CA LEU A 72 -2.98 -4.98 4.31
C LEU A 72 -3.18 -5.79 5.58
N THR A 73 -2.73 -5.27 6.72
CA THR A 73 -2.80 -5.98 8.00
C THR A 73 -4.24 -6.21 8.45
N ARG A 74 -4.44 -7.07 9.43
CA ARG A 74 -5.75 -7.31 10.02
C ARG A 74 -6.39 -5.98 10.47
N GLY A 75 -7.68 -5.80 10.18
CA GLY A 75 -8.41 -4.57 10.45
C GLY A 75 -8.34 -3.54 9.32
N SER A 76 -7.59 -3.80 8.26
CA SER A 76 -7.65 -2.99 7.03
C SER A 76 -8.92 -3.27 6.23
N VAL A 77 -9.26 -2.35 5.34
CA VAL A 77 -10.36 -2.49 4.38
C VAL A 77 -10.16 -3.70 3.47
N ASP A 78 -11.26 -4.33 3.06
CA ASP A 78 -11.23 -5.38 2.05
C ASP A 78 -10.74 -4.81 0.71
N PRO A 79 -9.62 -5.31 0.15
CA PRO A 79 -9.12 -4.86 -1.14
C PRO A 79 -10.07 -5.16 -2.31
N HIS A 80 -11.01 -6.10 -2.14
CA HIS A 80 -12.06 -6.37 -3.13
C HIS A 80 -13.26 -5.42 -3.03
N ASN A 81 -13.25 -4.48 -2.07
CA ASN A 81 -14.23 -3.39 -2.06
C ASN A 81 -14.21 -2.67 -3.42
N PRO A 82 -15.37 -2.45 -4.07
CA PRO A 82 -15.42 -1.84 -5.40
C PRO A 82 -14.67 -0.49 -5.51
N LYS A 83 -14.66 0.32 -4.46
CA LYS A 83 -13.91 1.59 -4.42
C LYS A 83 -12.40 1.33 -4.40
N THR A 84 -11.91 0.31 -3.68
CA THR A 84 -10.49 -0.08 -3.67
C THR A 84 -10.06 -0.58 -5.05
N VAL A 85 -10.85 -1.47 -5.65
CA VAL A 85 -10.58 -2.00 -6.99
C VAL A 85 -10.50 -0.86 -8.02
N ARG A 86 -11.46 0.08 -8.00
CA ARG A 86 -11.43 1.23 -8.91
C ARG A 86 -10.23 2.15 -8.69
N SER A 87 -9.92 2.49 -7.43
CA SER A 87 -8.80 3.39 -7.13
C SER A 87 -7.44 2.75 -7.40
N SER A 88 -7.34 1.42 -7.41
CA SER A 88 -6.12 0.72 -7.82
C SER A 88 -5.86 0.73 -9.33
N VAL A 89 -6.87 1.06 -10.14
CA VAL A 89 -6.77 1.19 -11.62
C VAL A 89 -6.11 -0.04 -12.28
N GLY A 90 -6.45 -1.24 -11.79
CA GLY A 90 -5.91 -2.51 -12.30
C GLY A 90 -4.66 -3.01 -11.59
N SER A 91 -3.94 -2.18 -10.85
CA SER A 91 -2.70 -2.58 -10.16
C SER A 91 -2.89 -3.74 -9.17
N ILE A 92 -4.11 -3.92 -8.63
CA ILE A 92 -4.45 -5.05 -7.75
C ILE A 92 -4.23 -6.42 -8.45
N PHE A 93 -4.18 -6.46 -9.77
CA PHE A 93 -3.93 -7.67 -10.56
C PHE A 93 -2.46 -7.85 -10.94
N HIS A 94 -1.59 -6.86 -10.68
CA HIS A 94 -0.20 -6.86 -11.13
C HIS A 94 0.76 -7.34 -10.05
N LEU A 95 0.54 -6.95 -8.78
CA LEU A 95 1.44 -7.30 -7.69
C LEU A 95 0.71 -8.09 -6.59
N PRO A 96 1.41 -8.91 -5.80
CA PRO A 96 0.84 -9.60 -4.66
C PRO A 96 0.24 -8.63 -3.64
N VAL A 97 -1.03 -8.79 -3.31
CA VAL A 97 -1.69 -8.11 -2.20
C VAL A 97 -2.01 -9.14 -1.12
N VAL A 98 -1.32 -9.04 0.01
CA VAL A 98 -1.49 -9.93 1.17
C VAL A 98 -2.48 -9.30 2.14
N VAL A 99 -3.36 -10.12 2.72
CA VAL A 99 -4.43 -9.64 3.61
C VAL A 99 -4.52 -10.43 4.91
N GLY A 100 -4.94 -9.76 5.98
CA GLY A 100 -5.33 -10.39 7.23
C GLY A 100 -4.18 -10.88 8.10
N VAL A 101 -2.94 -10.52 7.79
CA VAL A 101 -1.76 -10.78 8.60
C VAL A 101 -1.73 -9.81 9.79
N GLU A 102 -1.27 -10.26 10.94
CA GLU A 102 -1.00 -9.34 12.06
C GLU A 102 0.19 -8.44 11.75
N LEU A 103 0.20 -7.22 12.29
CA LEU A 103 1.28 -6.28 12.02
C LEU A 103 2.64 -6.81 12.48
N ALA A 104 2.70 -7.42 13.66
CA ALA A 104 3.93 -8.00 14.18
C ALA A 104 4.50 -9.10 13.27
N ASP A 105 3.62 -9.97 12.73
CA ASP A 105 4.03 -11.04 11.80
C ASP A 105 4.55 -10.47 10.48
N ALA A 106 3.94 -9.38 9.98
CA ALA A 106 4.40 -8.70 8.76
C ALA A 106 5.77 -8.03 8.95
N VAL A 107 6.02 -7.45 10.12
CA VAL A 107 7.32 -6.85 10.47
C VAL A 107 8.38 -7.94 10.65
N GLU A 108 8.06 -9.01 11.38
CA GLU A 108 8.98 -10.14 11.54
C GLU A 108 9.36 -10.76 10.19
N TRP A 109 8.38 -10.93 9.29
CA TRP A 109 8.62 -11.38 7.93
C TRP A 109 9.59 -10.46 7.18
N ALA A 110 9.42 -9.15 7.30
CA ALA A 110 10.32 -8.19 6.65
C ALA A 110 11.75 -8.33 7.18
N HIS A 111 11.94 -8.48 8.49
CA HIS A 111 13.26 -8.69 9.09
C HIS A 111 13.88 -10.03 8.64
N GLN A 112 13.10 -11.11 8.54
CA GLN A 112 13.57 -12.41 8.02
C GLN A 112 14.06 -12.30 6.56
N HIS A 113 13.46 -11.38 5.78
CA HIS A 113 13.88 -11.05 4.40
C HIS A 113 14.97 -9.96 4.34
N GLN A 114 15.61 -9.65 5.49
CA GLN A 114 16.70 -8.66 5.60
C GLN A 114 16.28 -7.26 5.14
N MET A 115 15.01 -6.93 5.23
CA MET A 115 14.48 -5.59 4.96
C MET A 115 14.60 -4.71 6.21
N SER A 116 14.89 -3.43 6.02
CA SER A 116 14.69 -2.43 7.07
C SER A 116 13.23 -1.97 7.04
N VAL A 117 12.57 -1.98 8.20
CA VAL A 117 11.19 -1.50 8.35
C VAL A 117 11.22 -0.02 8.71
N LEU A 118 10.76 0.83 7.80
CA LEU A 118 10.70 2.28 7.98
C LEU A 118 9.26 2.72 8.17
N ALA A 119 8.96 3.31 9.34
CA ALA A 119 7.63 3.86 9.61
C ALA A 119 7.52 5.27 9.00
N ALA A 120 6.55 5.45 8.10
CA ALA A 120 6.24 6.75 7.53
C ALA A 120 5.38 7.57 8.52
N ASP A 121 6.02 8.43 9.32
CA ASP A 121 5.35 9.26 10.32
C ASP A 121 6.09 10.60 10.50
N GLY A 122 5.36 11.65 10.86
CA GLY A 122 5.83 13.04 10.89
C GLY A 122 6.80 13.40 12.01
N GLY A 123 7.29 12.50 12.82
CA GLY A 123 8.18 12.82 13.95
C GLY A 123 9.60 12.28 13.85
N GLY A 124 9.95 11.64 12.74
CA GLY A 124 11.21 10.94 12.57
C GLY A 124 12.27 11.71 11.78
N HIS A 125 13.27 10.98 11.31
CA HIS A 125 14.30 11.53 10.44
C HIS A 125 13.70 11.98 9.08
N SER A 126 14.23 13.07 8.53
CA SER A 126 13.78 13.55 7.22
C SER A 126 14.10 12.52 6.13
N LEU A 127 13.13 12.24 5.26
CA LEU A 127 13.30 11.35 4.11
C LEU A 127 14.52 11.70 3.26
N ASP A 128 14.82 13.01 3.09
CA ASP A 128 15.98 13.48 2.35
C ASP A 128 17.31 13.07 3.01
N VAL A 129 17.35 13.04 4.35
CA VAL A 129 18.53 12.61 5.10
C VAL A 129 18.71 11.10 4.94
N VAL A 130 17.62 10.35 5.09
CA VAL A 130 17.61 8.89 4.95
C VAL A 130 18.01 8.47 3.54
N ALA A 131 17.53 9.16 2.50
CA ALA A 131 17.93 8.92 1.12
C ALA A 131 19.43 9.15 0.91
N ARG A 132 19.94 10.32 1.37
CA ARG A 132 21.37 10.64 1.25
C ARG A 132 22.29 9.70 2.03
N SER A 133 21.83 9.06 3.10
CA SER A 133 22.62 8.07 3.84
C SER A 133 22.85 6.77 3.07
N GLY A 134 22.11 6.55 1.97
CA GLY A 134 22.11 5.30 1.22
C GLY A 134 21.26 4.19 1.85
N CYS A 135 20.52 4.48 2.91
CA CYS A 135 19.63 3.51 3.56
C CYS A 135 18.60 2.96 2.55
N LEU A 136 18.02 3.81 1.71
CA LEU A 136 17.00 3.42 0.75
C LEU A 136 17.50 2.50 -0.38
N LYS A 137 18.81 2.31 -0.53
CA LYS A 137 19.40 1.36 -1.51
C LYS A 137 19.24 -0.10 -1.09
N ARG A 138 18.96 -0.33 0.20
CA ARG A 138 18.76 -1.67 0.78
C ARG A 138 17.31 -2.13 0.56
N PRO A 139 16.99 -3.40 0.84
CA PRO A 139 15.61 -3.84 0.92
C PRO A 139 14.84 -3.08 2.02
N ILE A 140 13.69 -2.50 1.65
CA ILE A 140 12.86 -1.64 2.54
C ILE A 140 11.42 -2.14 2.58
N ALA A 141 10.86 -2.21 3.78
CA ALA A 141 9.43 -2.32 4.02
C ALA A 141 8.90 -1.01 4.63
N TRP A 142 8.07 -0.28 3.91
CA TRP A 142 7.43 0.93 4.42
C TRP A 142 6.22 0.57 5.26
N LEU A 143 6.23 0.96 6.53
CA LEU A 143 5.09 0.85 7.44
C LEU A 143 4.26 2.13 7.37
N MET A 144 3.03 2.01 6.88
CA MET A 144 2.08 3.10 6.72
C MET A 144 0.98 2.99 7.78
N GLY A 145 0.71 4.08 8.49
CA GLY A 145 -0.30 4.13 9.55
C GLY A 145 -1.74 4.30 9.04
N ASN A 146 -2.67 4.35 9.98
CA ASN A 146 -4.09 4.62 9.71
C ASN A 146 -4.30 6.12 9.41
N GLU A 147 -5.30 6.44 8.59
CA GLU A 147 -5.60 7.81 8.16
C GLU A 147 -6.06 8.74 9.29
N ALA A 148 -6.69 8.18 10.32
CA ALA A 148 -7.28 8.97 11.41
C ALA A 148 -6.34 9.16 12.60
N TRP A 149 -5.56 8.12 12.97
CA TRP A 149 -4.70 8.15 14.16
C TRP A 149 -3.24 7.84 13.90
N GLY A 150 -2.86 7.68 12.62
CA GLY A 150 -1.47 7.36 12.26
C GLY A 150 -1.04 5.99 12.74
N LEU A 151 0.18 5.92 13.28
CA LEU A 151 0.75 4.74 13.91
C LEU A 151 0.75 4.94 15.43
N PRO A 152 0.01 4.12 16.21
CA PRO A 152 0.16 4.06 17.66
C PRO A 152 1.62 3.82 18.07
N GLU A 153 2.00 4.26 19.27
CA GLU A 153 3.38 4.11 19.76
C GLU A 153 3.88 2.65 19.74
N ALA A 154 3.01 1.72 20.10
CA ALA A 154 3.33 0.28 20.06
C ALA A 154 3.62 -0.22 18.63
N ASP A 155 2.89 0.28 17.64
CA ASP A 155 3.08 -0.10 16.23
C ASP A 155 4.34 0.58 15.67
N ARG A 156 4.60 1.83 16.04
CA ARG A 156 5.85 2.55 15.66
C ARG A 156 7.09 1.88 16.23
N ALA A 157 7.00 1.35 17.43
CA ALA A 157 8.10 0.66 18.10
C ALA A 157 8.52 -0.65 17.40
N LEU A 158 7.71 -1.17 16.47
CA LEU A 158 8.05 -2.32 15.63
C LEU A 158 8.97 -1.94 14.46
N ALA A 159 9.01 -0.66 14.07
CA ALA A 159 9.87 -0.20 12.98
C ALA A 159 11.31 0.05 13.46
N ASP A 160 12.25 -0.15 12.54
CA ASP A 160 13.68 0.12 12.81
C ASP A 160 13.96 1.63 12.85
N GLU A 161 13.21 2.42 12.07
CA GLU A 161 13.38 3.86 12.00
C GLU A 161 12.05 4.54 11.66
N ILE A 162 11.84 5.74 12.19
CA ILE A 162 10.72 6.60 11.85
C ILE A 162 11.22 7.65 10.86
N VAL A 163 10.54 7.76 9.72
CA VAL A 163 10.93 8.64 8.62
C VAL A 163 9.77 9.55 8.23
N GLY A 164 10.01 10.85 8.29
CA GLY A 164 9.04 11.87 7.93
C GLY A 164 9.32 12.46 6.55
N VAL A 165 8.26 12.70 5.77
CA VAL A 165 8.35 13.51 4.58
C VAL A 165 8.50 14.97 4.99
N PRO A 166 9.56 15.70 4.56
CA PRO A 166 9.75 17.08 4.96
C PRO A 166 8.64 17.98 4.41
N MET A 167 8.10 18.83 5.28
CA MET A 167 7.04 19.76 4.96
C MET A 167 7.59 21.19 5.01
N TRP A 168 7.46 21.93 3.92
CA TRP A 168 7.98 23.32 3.84
C TRP A 168 6.85 24.37 3.85
N GLY A 169 5.60 23.93 3.82
CA GLY A 169 4.40 24.76 3.86
C GLY A 169 3.73 24.75 5.23
N ALA A 170 2.50 25.25 5.28
CA ALA A 170 1.67 25.28 6.49
C ALA A 170 0.90 23.98 6.77
N ALA A 171 0.95 23.00 5.87
CA ALA A 171 0.30 21.72 6.08
C ALA A 171 1.09 20.90 7.13
N GLU A 172 0.40 20.25 8.06
CA GLU A 172 1.00 19.47 9.14
C GLU A 172 1.22 17.99 8.75
N SER A 173 0.48 17.51 7.76
CA SER A 173 0.58 16.12 7.29
C SER A 173 0.15 15.98 5.83
N LEU A 174 0.50 14.84 5.22
CA LEU A 174 0.01 14.41 3.92
C LEU A 174 -1.10 13.36 4.10
N ASN A 175 -1.99 13.28 3.11
CA ASN A 175 -2.83 12.10 2.98
C ASN A 175 -1.96 10.85 2.89
N LEU A 176 -2.41 9.73 3.47
CA LEU A 176 -1.68 8.46 3.53
C LEU A 176 -1.17 8.00 2.16
N SER A 177 -2.02 7.98 1.15
CA SER A 177 -1.62 7.53 -0.18
C SER A 177 -0.65 8.49 -0.88
N THR A 178 -0.72 9.80 -0.55
CA THR A 178 0.27 10.79 -1.01
C THR A 178 1.61 10.57 -0.34
N ALA A 179 1.64 10.33 0.96
CA ALA A 179 2.86 9.98 1.68
C ALA A 179 3.49 8.70 1.12
N ALA A 180 2.67 7.66 0.89
CA ALA A 180 3.12 6.42 0.27
C ALA A 180 3.76 6.66 -1.11
N ALA A 181 3.14 7.48 -1.96
CA ALA A 181 3.70 7.81 -3.27
C ALA A 181 5.09 8.45 -3.17
N VAL A 182 5.28 9.37 -2.21
CA VAL A 182 6.56 10.08 -2.02
C VAL A 182 7.65 9.12 -1.55
N VAL A 183 7.39 8.32 -0.51
CA VAL A 183 8.40 7.43 0.07
C VAL A 183 8.75 6.28 -0.89
N LEU A 184 7.77 5.75 -1.61
CA LEU A 184 7.98 4.70 -2.61
C LEU A 184 8.78 5.22 -3.81
N TYR A 185 8.46 6.42 -4.32
CA TYR A 185 9.24 7.04 -5.38
C TYR A 185 10.69 7.27 -4.96
N ALA A 186 10.91 7.84 -3.77
CA ALA A 186 12.25 8.07 -3.25
C ALA A 186 13.06 6.76 -3.16
N THR A 187 12.45 5.70 -2.61
CA THR A 187 13.10 4.40 -2.49
C THR A 187 13.39 3.77 -3.86
N ALA A 188 12.40 3.76 -4.77
CA ALA A 188 12.58 3.21 -6.11
C ALA A 188 13.68 3.95 -6.90
N SER A 189 13.77 5.27 -6.74
CA SER A 189 14.82 6.08 -7.37
C SER A 189 16.23 5.69 -6.87
N GLU A 190 16.39 5.48 -5.54
CA GLU A 190 17.67 5.07 -4.97
C GLU A 190 18.05 3.61 -5.29
N GLN A 191 17.07 2.70 -5.37
CA GLN A 191 17.33 1.30 -5.67
C GLN A 191 17.63 1.02 -7.14
N ARG A 192 17.32 1.96 -8.04
CA ARG A 192 17.51 1.83 -9.49
C ARG A 192 18.59 2.75 -10.06
N ALA A 193 19.14 3.66 -9.23
CA ALA A 193 20.30 4.48 -9.58
C ALA A 193 21.60 3.65 -9.48
#